data_147b5bfea50d6797010fd5f726ccab4b
#
_entry.id   147b5bfea50d6797010fd5f726ccab4b
#
_cell.length_a   1.000
_cell.length_b   1.000
_cell.length_c   1.000
_cell.angle_alpha   90.00
_cell.angle_beta   90.00
_cell.angle_gamma   90.00
#
_symmetry.space_group_name_H-M   'P 1'
#
loop_
_entity.id
_entity.type
_entity.pdbx_description
1 polymer ?
#
loop_
_entity_poly.entity_id
_entity_poly.type
_entity_poly.pdbx_seq_one_letter_code
_entity_poly.pdbx_strand_id
1 'polypeptide(L)'
;MVAKNLPKAGFTLAKIAVGGVVLIGLGAATLAYAQTKPLQTVDKVQLDRYLGVWYEIARKPMYFENKCSRDITATYTLNENGNVSVTNRCLSKDGQLQQSIGEAFVQNAPFNTKLKVSFLPEAIRWLSVARGDYWILKIDDDYQTVLVGEPRRKYMWVLSRSAQPDQAVVNEYLEYAKSVGYNLTDLIHTKQTHN
;
A
#
# COMPACT_ATOMS: atom_id res chain seq x y z
N MET A 1 -53.17 59.78 -4.03
CA MET A 1 -52.76 60.69 -2.91
C MET A 1 -51.30 60.46 -2.64
N VAL A 2 -50.53 61.55 -2.77
CA VAL A 2 -49.18 61.88 -2.22
C VAL A 2 -47.99 60.99 -2.67
N ALA A 3 -47.36 61.49 -3.73
CA ALA A 3 -45.95 61.20 -4.07
C ALA A 3 -45.03 61.87 -3.00
N LYS A 4 -43.98 61.15 -2.53
CA LYS A 4 -42.87 61.76 -1.81
C LYS A 4 -41.56 61.62 -2.60
N ASN A 5 -41.04 62.77 -2.94
CA ASN A 5 -39.75 62.98 -3.59
C ASN A 5 -38.56 62.57 -2.72
N LEU A 6 -37.59 61.89 -3.31
CA LEU A 6 -36.26 61.76 -2.73
C LEU A 6 -35.26 62.65 -3.51
N PRO A 7 -34.31 63.28 -2.82
CA PRO A 7 -33.35 64.20 -3.43
C PRO A 7 -32.18 63.43 -4.09
N LYS A 8 -31.74 63.98 -5.25
CA LYS A 8 -30.52 63.59 -5.94
C LYS A 8 -29.29 64.13 -5.20
N ALA A 9 -28.44 63.24 -4.69
CA ALA A 9 -27.12 63.65 -4.21
C ALA A 9 -26.13 63.56 -5.37
N GLY A 10 -25.59 64.75 -5.75
CA GLY A 10 -24.52 64.90 -6.70
C GLY A 10 -23.18 64.50 -6.08
N PHE A 11 -22.44 63.63 -6.75
CA PHE A 11 -21.07 63.35 -6.40
C PHE A 11 -20.11 64.17 -7.25
N THR A 12 -19.39 65.03 -6.61
CA THR A 12 -18.33 65.88 -7.15
C THR A 12 -17.07 65.00 -7.36
N LEU A 13 -16.54 65.01 -8.61
CA LEU A 13 -15.23 64.43 -8.94
C LEU A 13 -14.11 65.24 -8.30
N ALA A 14 -13.41 64.70 -7.33
CA ALA A 14 -12.10 65.19 -6.91
C ALA A 14 -11.00 64.41 -7.63
N LYS A 15 -10.25 65.10 -8.51
CA LYS A 15 -9.01 64.59 -9.10
C LYS A 15 -7.93 64.65 -8.05
N ILE A 16 -7.35 63.50 -7.70
CA ILE A 16 -6.07 63.43 -7.01
C ILE A 16 -5.10 62.68 -7.91
N ALA A 17 -4.06 63.40 -8.29
CA ALA A 17 -2.94 62.91 -9.08
C ALA A 17 -1.85 62.33 -8.19
N VAL A 18 -1.09 61.41 -8.77
CA VAL A 18 0.34 61.07 -8.57
C VAL A 18 0.71 60.09 -7.44
N GLY A 19 1.25 59.02 -7.88
CA GLY A 19 2.46 58.44 -7.28
C GLY A 19 2.34 57.09 -6.61
N GLY A 20 2.96 56.12 -7.21
CA GLY A 20 3.39 54.90 -6.52
C GLY A 20 2.70 53.62 -6.99
N VAL A 21 3.19 53.06 -8.07
CA VAL A 21 2.91 51.64 -8.42
C VAL A 21 3.69 50.78 -7.44
N VAL A 22 3.02 50.32 -6.39
CA VAL A 22 3.54 49.22 -5.58
C VAL A 22 3.07 47.92 -6.27
N LEU A 23 3.96 47.32 -7.05
CA LEU A 23 3.80 45.97 -7.54
C LEU A 23 3.95 45.02 -6.33
N ILE A 24 2.84 44.69 -5.66
CA ILE A 24 2.79 43.57 -4.75
C ILE A 24 2.78 42.32 -5.64
N GLY A 25 3.97 41.75 -5.83
CA GLY A 25 4.14 40.45 -6.44
C GLY A 25 3.44 39.40 -5.57
N LEU A 26 2.20 39.05 -5.91
CA LEU A 26 1.56 37.85 -5.43
C LEU A 26 2.34 36.66 -6.03
N GLY A 27 3.41 36.27 -5.31
CA GLY A 27 4.04 34.95 -5.54
C GLY A 27 3.01 33.88 -5.26
N ALA A 28 2.33 33.41 -6.30
CA ALA A 28 1.58 32.19 -6.25
C ALA A 28 2.57 31.05 -6.01
N ALA A 29 2.78 30.72 -4.74
CA ALA A 29 3.40 29.45 -4.36
C ALA A 29 2.45 28.35 -4.82
N THR A 30 2.62 27.90 -6.04
CA THR A 30 2.01 26.65 -6.52
C THR A 30 2.61 25.53 -5.67
N LEU A 31 1.90 25.14 -4.61
CA LEU A 31 2.13 23.88 -3.95
C LEU A 31 1.92 22.79 -5.01
N ALA A 32 3.00 22.37 -5.65
CA ALA A 32 3.00 21.20 -6.50
C ALA A 32 2.66 20.01 -5.59
N TYR A 33 1.40 19.67 -5.51
CA TYR A 33 0.96 18.37 -5.02
C TYR A 33 1.62 17.36 -5.94
N ALA A 34 2.69 16.76 -5.46
CA ALA A 34 3.30 15.62 -6.14
C ALA A 34 2.25 14.51 -6.17
N GLN A 35 1.51 14.42 -7.26
CA GLN A 35 0.59 13.31 -7.50
C GLN A 35 1.46 12.07 -7.57
N THR A 36 1.46 11.28 -6.51
CA THR A 36 2.11 9.98 -6.55
C THR A 36 1.46 9.17 -7.66
N LYS A 37 2.28 8.76 -8.63
CA LYS A 37 1.81 7.93 -9.74
C LYS A 37 1.02 6.72 -9.19
N PRO A 38 -0.04 6.28 -9.87
CA PRO A 38 -0.76 5.07 -9.49
C PRO A 38 0.23 3.92 -9.34
N LEU A 39 0.06 3.15 -8.27
CA LEU A 39 0.92 1.99 -8.02
C LEU A 39 0.71 0.96 -9.12
N GLN A 40 1.79 0.49 -9.71
CA GLN A 40 1.77 -0.51 -10.77
C GLN A 40 2.11 -1.89 -10.19
N THR A 41 1.48 -2.92 -10.72
CA THR A 41 1.85 -4.32 -10.47
C THR A 41 2.79 -4.81 -11.58
N VAL A 42 3.41 -5.97 -11.37
CA VAL A 42 4.02 -6.73 -12.47
C VAL A 42 2.96 -7.06 -13.53
N ASP A 43 3.38 -7.42 -14.74
CA ASP A 43 2.46 -7.67 -15.86
C ASP A 43 1.61 -8.92 -15.60
N LYS A 44 2.23 -10.01 -15.15
CA LYS A 44 1.57 -11.29 -14.94
C LYS A 44 2.27 -12.13 -13.88
N VAL A 45 1.49 -12.92 -13.13
CA VAL A 45 1.96 -13.92 -12.19
C VAL A 45 1.40 -15.30 -12.56
N GLN A 46 2.28 -16.30 -12.62
CA GLN A 46 1.91 -17.71 -12.74
C GLN A 46 1.60 -18.22 -11.34
N LEU A 47 0.32 -18.48 -11.04
CA LEU A 47 -0.10 -18.85 -9.69
C LEU A 47 0.57 -20.15 -9.21
N ASP A 48 0.70 -21.15 -10.07
CA ASP A 48 1.35 -22.42 -9.78
C ASP A 48 2.79 -22.25 -9.26
N ARG A 49 3.54 -21.28 -9.81
CA ARG A 49 4.89 -20.93 -9.34
C ARG A 49 4.88 -20.09 -8.07
N TYR A 50 3.79 -19.35 -7.85
CA TYR A 50 3.64 -18.49 -6.67
C TYR A 50 3.24 -19.26 -5.41
N LEU A 51 2.56 -20.41 -5.56
CA LEU A 51 2.12 -21.27 -4.46
C LEU A 51 3.29 -21.78 -3.62
N GLY A 52 2.98 -22.34 -2.45
CA GLY A 52 3.94 -22.89 -1.50
C GLY A 52 4.34 -21.90 -0.42
N VAL A 53 5.49 -22.12 0.21
CA VAL A 53 5.94 -21.37 1.39
C VAL A 53 6.76 -20.15 0.97
N TRP A 54 6.50 -19.04 1.66
CA TRP A 54 7.27 -17.80 1.60
C TRP A 54 7.63 -17.37 3.02
N TYR A 55 8.87 -16.95 3.23
CA TYR A 55 9.35 -16.32 4.45
C TYR A 55 9.20 -14.81 4.36
N GLU A 56 8.65 -14.19 5.40
CA GLU A 56 8.64 -12.74 5.51
C GLU A 56 10.03 -12.24 5.89
N ILE A 57 10.61 -11.36 5.08
CA ILE A 57 11.95 -10.80 5.32
C ILE A 57 11.86 -9.38 5.87
N ALA A 58 10.93 -8.59 5.35
CA ALA A 58 10.67 -7.26 5.83
C ALA A 58 9.21 -6.87 5.61
N ARG A 59 8.69 -6.01 6.47
CA ARG A 59 7.33 -5.46 6.34
C ARG A 59 7.19 -4.07 6.93
N LYS A 60 6.15 -3.36 6.54
CA LYS A 60 5.69 -2.20 7.29
C LYS A 60 4.91 -2.63 8.54
N PRO A 61 4.84 -1.80 9.60
CA PRO A 61 4.04 -2.11 10.78
C PRO A 61 2.58 -2.36 10.47
N MET A 62 1.99 -3.41 11.05
CA MET A 62 0.61 -3.81 10.85
C MET A 62 -0.02 -4.22 12.18
N TYR A 63 -1.18 -3.65 12.50
CA TYR A 63 -1.84 -3.93 13.78
C TYR A 63 -2.29 -5.39 13.92
N PHE A 64 -2.57 -6.05 12.81
CA PHE A 64 -3.02 -7.46 12.79
C PHE A 64 -1.87 -8.47 12.90
N GLU A 65 -0.62 -8.00 12.83
CA GLU A 65 0.59 -8.83 13.01
C GLU A 65 1.37 -8.52 14.29
N ASN A 66 0.82 -7.71 15.23
CA ASN A 66 1.53 -7.30 16.46
C ASN A 66 1.85 -8.46 17.41
N LYS A 67 1.19 -9.60 17.25
CA LYS A 67 1.49 -10.81 18.01
C LYS A 67 2.69 -11.57 17.45
N CYS A 68 3.07 -11.33 16.20
CA CYS A 68 4.20 -11.96 15.53
C CYS A 68 5.51 -11.26 15.88
N SER A 69 6.50 -12.01 16.31
CA SER A 69 7.83 -11.50 16.66
C SER A 69 8.92 -12.00 15.73
N ARG A 70 8.84 -13.25 15.27
CA ARG A 70 9.84 -13.90 14.41
C ARG A 70 9.26 -15.10 13.68
N ASP A 71 10.03 -15.66 12.75
CA ASP A 71 9.74 -16.89 12.00
C ASP A 71 8.38 -16.81 11.29
N ILE A 72 8.14 -15.66 10.66
CA ILE A 72 6.89 -15.37 9.97
C ILE A 72 6.94 -16.01 8.59
N THR A 73 5.93 -16.83 8.31
CA THR A 73 5.77 -17.48 7.00
C THR A 73 4.34 -17.32 6.48
N ALA A 74 4.21 -17.29 5.17
CA ALA A 74 2.94 -17.40 4.46
C ALA A 74 2.98 -18.61 3.54
N THR A 75 1.99 -19.49 3.65
CA THR A 75 1.83 -20.65 2.75
C THR A 75 0.59 -20.44 1.90
N TYR A 76 0.77 -20.54 0.59
CA TYR A 76 -0.31 -20.40 -0.39
C TYR A 76 -0.63 -21.75 -1.03
N THR A 77 -1.91 -22.11 -1.08
CA THR A 77 -2.39 -23.36 -1.66
C THR A 77 -3.61 -23.08 -2.53
N LEU A 78 -3.65 -23.64 -3.72
CA LEU A 78 -4.81 -23.49 -4.61
C LEU A 78 -5.98 -24.33 -4.07
N ASN A 79 -7.14 -23.71 -3.93
CA ASN A 79 -8.38 -24.35 -3.54
C ASN A 79 -9.13 -24.89 -4.78
N GLU A 80 -10.02 -25.85 -4.58
CA GLU A 80 -10.88 -26.39 -5.65
C GLU A 80 -11.77 -25.33 -6.32
N ASN A 81 -12.13 -24.28 -5.58
CA ASN A 81 -12.92 -23.15 -6.10
C ASN A 81 -12.10 -22.14 -6.93
N GLY A 82 -10.80 -22.40 -7.14
CA GLY A 82 -9.89 -21.51 -7.89
C GLY A 82 -9.33 -20.33 -7.08
N ASN A 83 -9.76 -20.14 -5.84
CA ASN A 83 -9.15 -19.17 -4.92
C ASN A 83 -7.88 -19.74 -4.27
N VAL A 84 -7.10 -18.90 -3.60
CA VAL A 84 -5.87 -19.31 -2.94
C VAL A 84 -6.06 -19.29 -1.42
N SER A 85 -5.92 -20.45 -0.76
CA SER A 85 -5.82 -20.53 0.70
C SER A 85 -4.52 -19.91 1.16
N VAL A 86 -4.57 -19.12 2.22
CA VAL A 86 -3.42 -18.44 2.83
C VAL A 86 -3.30 -18.88 4.27
N THR A 87 -2.20 -19.54 4.62
CA THR A 87 -1.88 -19.89 6.00
C THR A 87 -0.66 -19.11 6.44
N ASN A 88 -0.87 -18.13 7.32
CA ASN A 88 0.21 -17.37 7.96
C ASN A 88 0.55 -18.01 9.30
N ARG A 89 1.85 -18.17 9.59
CA ARG A 89 2.38 -18.66 10.85
C ARG A 89 3.49 -17.76 11.35
N CYS A 90 3.63 -17.63 12.65
CA CYS A 90 4.73 -16.92 13.28
C CYS A 90 4.92 -17.38 14.73
N LEU A 91 6.05 -17.02 15.33
CA LEU A 91 6.25 -17.12 16.77
C LEU A 91 6.04 -15.76 17.43
N SER A 92 5.31 -15.73 18.54
CA SER A 92 5.17 -14.58 19.41
C SER A 92 6.46 -14.32 20.21
N LYS A 93 6.51 -13.25 20.99
CA LYS A 93 7.67 -12.90 21.81
C LYS A 93 8.02 -13.98 22.83
N ASP A 94 7.03 -14.64 23.39
CA ASP A 94 7.13 -15.75 24.34
C ASP A 94 7.32 -17.12 23.67
N GLY A 95 7.48 -17.15 22.34
CA GLY A 95 7.75 -18.37 21.57
C GLY A 95 6.51 -19.21 21.23
N GLN A 96 5.31 -18.70 21.50
CA GLN A 96 4.07 -19.42 21.17
C GLN A 96 3.78 -19.33 19.67
N LEU A 97 3.41 -20.46 19.05
CA LEU A 97 2.98 -20.50 17.67
C LEU A 97 1.65 -19.76 17.50
N GLN A 98 1.64 -18.82 16.61
CA GLN A 98 0.43 -18.13 16.13
C GLN A 98 0.15 -18.58 14.70
N GLN A 99 -1.12 -18.78 14.38
CA GLN A 99 -1.57 -19.15 13.04
C GLN A 99 -2.84 -18.40 12.66
N SER A 100 -2.92 -17.98 11.42
CA SER A 100 -4.12 -17.41 10.82
C SER A 100 -4.37 -18.05 9.45
N ILE A 101 -5.59 -18.44 9.18
CA ILE A 101 -5.99 -19.03 7.90
C ILE A 101 -6.95 -18.09 7.20
N GLY A 102 -6.60 -17.70 5.99
CA GLY A 102 -7.37 -16.80 5.15
C GLY A 102 -7.57 -17.35 3.74
N GLU A 103 -8.13 -16.50 2.91
CA GLU A 103 -8.35 -16.81 1.49
C GLU A 103 -8.06 -15.57 0.66
N ALA A 104 -7.33 -15.75 -0.44
CA ALA A 104 -7.03 -14.74 -1.43
C ALA A 104 -7.87 -14.97 -2.69
N PHE A 105 -8.49 -13.90 -3.15
CA PHE A 105 -9.40 -13.86 -4.29
C PHE A 105 -8.73 -13.10 -5.43
N VAL A 106 -8.45 -13.75 -6.54
CA VAL A 106 -7.87 -13.11 -7.73
C VAL A 106 -8.87 -12.11 -8.30
N GLN A 107 -8.42 -10.87 -8.55
CA GLN A 107 -9.26 -9.79 -9.05
C GLN A 107 -9.07 -9.50 -10.55
N ASN A 108 -7.94 -9.89 -11.12
CA ASN A 108 -7.58 -9.55 -12.49
C ASN A 108 -7.04 -10.74 -13.30
N ALA A 109 -7.73 -11.89 -13.24
CA ALA A 109 -7.40 -13.01 -14.12
C ALA A 109 -7.44 -12.59 -15.60
N PRO A 110 -6.57 -13.10 -16.45
CA PRO A 110 -5.54 -14.11 -16.20
C PRO A 110 -4.18 -13.56 -15.73
N PHE A 111 -4.08 -12.28 -15.38
CA PHE A 111 -2.82 -11.65 -14.99
C PHE A 111 -2.40 -12.03 -13.56
N ASN A 112 -3.35 -12.22 -12.64
CA ASN A 112 -3.19 -12.71 -11.26
C ASN A 112 -2.24 -11.84 -10.40
N THR A 113 -2.17 -10.56 -10.69
CA THR A 113 -1.24 -9.62 -10.01
C THR A 113 -1.91 -8.80 -8.92
N LYS A 114 -3.25 -8.80 -8.90
CA LYS A 114 -4.08 -8.11 -7.92
C LYS A 114 -5.01 -9.10 -7.27
N LEU A 115 -4.87 -9.27 -5.96
CA LEU A 115 -5.71 -10.13 -5.15
C LEU A 115 -6.33 -9.32 -4.02
N LYS A 116 -7.38 -9.86 -3.45
CA LYS A 116 -7.94 -9.39 -2.17
C LYS A 116 -7.91 -10.54 -1.17
N VAL A 117 -7.42 -10.28 0.04
CA VAL A 117 -7.24 -11.30 1.07
C VAL A 117 -8.17 -11.04 2.25
N SER A 118 -8.81 -12.09 2.74
CA SER A 118 -9.63 -12.08 3.95
C SER A 118 -9.19 -13.14 4.93
N PHE A 119 -9.05 -12.75 6.19
CA PHE A 119 -8.83 -13.65 7.33
C PHE A 119 -10.07 -13.77 8.23
N LEU A 120 -11.23 -13.33 7.74
CA LEU A 120 -12.50 -13.56 8.43
C LEU A 120 -12.81 -15.06 8.49
N PRO A 121 -13.62 -15.50 9.47
CA PRO A 121 -14.18 -16.84 9.47
C PRO A 121 -14.83 -17.19 8.12
N GLU A 122 -14.72 -18.45 7.70
CA GLU A 122 -15.15 -18.90 6.39
C GLU A 122 -16.60 -18.50 6.05
N ALA A 123 -17.51 -18.64 7.00
CA ALA A 123 -18.92 -18.32 6.84
C ALA A 123 -19.21 -16.85 6.43
N ILE A 124 -18.25 -15.93 6.65
CA ILE A 124 -18.41 -14.51 6.36
C ILE A 124 -17.32 -13.93 5.45
N ARG A 125 -16.41 -14.76 4.89
CA ARG A 125 -15.36 -14.33 3.94
C ARG A 125 -15.89 -13.75 2.63
N TRP A 126 -17.14 -14.07 2.32
CA TRP A 126 -17.82 -13.48 1.16
C TRP A 126 -18.00 -11.95 1.26
N LEU A 127 -17.93 -11.37 2.47
CA LEU A 127 -18.02 -9.93 2.67
C LEU A 127 -16.79 -9.23 2.07
N SER A 128 -16.95 -8.65 0.89
CA SER A 128 -15.87 -7.98 0.16
C SER A 128 -15.29 -6.75 0.87
N VAL A 129 -16.10 -6.07 1.69
CA VAL A 129 -15.73 -4.88 2.47
C VAL A 129 -14.60 -5.14 3.47
N ALA A 130 -14.44 -6.38 3.92
CA ALA A 130 -13.41 -6.79 4.89
C ALA A 130 -12.19 -7.47 4.24
N ARG A 131 -12.03 -7.33 2.92
CA ARG A 131 -10.89 -7.87 2.17
C ARG A 131 -9.84 -6.80 1.97
N GLY A 132 -8.59 -7.09 2.36
CA GLY A 132 -7.43 -6.24 2.11
C GLY A 132 -6.88 -6.42 0.69
N ASP A 133 -6.39 -5.34 0.09
CA ASP A 133 -5.68 -5.41 -1.18
C ASP A 133 -4.31 -6.06 -1.00
N TYR A 134 -3.95 -6.93 -1.95
CA TYR A 134 -2.70 -7.65 -2.03
C TYR A 134 -2.21 -7.62 -3.47
N TRP A 135 -1.31 -6.69 -3.78
CA TRP A 135 -0.81 -6.43 -5.12
C TRP A 135 0.64 -6.85 -5.26
N ILE A 136 0.97 -7.62 -6.28
CA ILE A 136 2.32 -8.07 -6.56
C ILE A 136 3.02 -6.98 -7.38
N LEU A 137 3.96 -6.26 -6.75
CA LEU A 137 4.59 -5.06 -7.29
C LEU A 137 5.90 -5.36 -8.02
N LYS A 138 6.64 -6.35 -7.54
CA LYS A 138 7.89 -6.84 -8.13
C LYS A 138 8.07 -8.30 -7.77
N ILE A 139 8.52 -9.12 -8.69
CA ILE A 139 8.91 -10.52 -8.48
C ILE A 139 10.02 -10.86 -9.47
N ASP A 140 10.98 -11.66 -9.07
CA ASP A 140 12.01 -12.15 -9.97
C ASP A 140 11.51 -13.30 -10.86
N ASP A 141 12.20 -13.54 -11.97
CA ASP A 141 11.81 -14.56 -12.95
C ASP A 141 11.81 -15.98 -12.38
N ASP A 142 12.61 -16.22 -11.34
CA ASP A 142 12.71 -17.52 -10.67
C ASP A 142 11.75 -17.67 -9.51
N TYR A 143 10.96 -16.63 -9.19
CA TYR A 143 9.98 -16.61 -8.09
C TYR A 143 10.64 -16.88 -6.73
N GLN A 144 11.84 -16.32 -6.50
CA GLN A 144 12.55 -16.45 -5.21
C GLN A 144 12.28 -15.30 -4.27
N THR A 145 12.04 -14.08 -4.79
CA THR A 145 11.76 -12.89 -3.97
C THR A 145 10.59 -12.13 -4.56
N VAL A 146 9.71 -11.62 -3.70
CA VAL A 146 8.54 -10.84 -4.11
C VAL A 146 8.36 -9.62 -3.21
N LEU A 147 8.00 -8.49 -3.83
CA LEU A 147 7.46 -7.32 -3.16
C LEU A 147 5.94 -7.30 -3.32
N VAL A 148 5.26 -7.31 -2.21
CA VAL A 148 3.81 -7.18 -2.13
C VAL A 148 3.46 -5.86 -1.49
N GLY A 149 2.38 -5.24 -1.96
CA GLY A 149 1.90 -4.00 -1.39
C GLY A 149 0.41 -3.78 -1.64
N GLU A 150 -0.04 -2.54 -1.40
CA GLU A 150 -1.42 -2.14 -1.63
C GLU A 150 -1.50 -0.67 -2.08
N PRO A 151 -2.61 -0.23 -2.72
CA PRO A 151 -2.70 1.07 -3.41
C PRO A 151 -2.40 2.30 -2.54
N ARG A 152 -2.69 2.25 -1.24
CA ARG A 152 -2.48 3.38 -0.30
C ARG A 152 -1.06 3.45 0.24
N ARG A 153 -0.20 2.45 -0.09
CA ARG A 153 1.20 2.34 0.39
C ARG A 153 1.34 2.30 1.92
N LYS A 154 0.28 1.88 2.61
CA LYS A 154 0.28 1.72 4.07
C LYS A 154 0.92 0.40 4.47
N TYR A 155 0.68 -0.67 3.72
CA TYR A 155 1.17 -2.02 3.99
C TYR A 155 2.04 -2.52 2.85
N MET A 156 3.10 -3.23 3.20
CA MET A 156 4.08 -3.78 2.27
C MET A 156 4.80 -4.95 2.93
N TRP A 157 5.15 -5.94 2.13
CA TRP A 157 5.97 -7.09 2.51
C TRP A 157 7.04 -7.36 1.45
N VAL A 158 8.23 -7.70 1.91
CA VAL A 158 9.23 -8.41 1.11
C VAL A 158 9.22 -9.85 1.59
N LEU A 159 8.88 -10.77 0.69
CA LEU A 159 8.86 -12.19 0.97
C LEU A 159 9.93 -12.89 0.15
N SER A 160 10.49 -13.99 0.68
CA SER A 160 11.50 -14.81 0.00
C SER A 160 11.22 -16.29 0.16
N ARG A 161 11.68 -17.11 -0.79
CA ARG A 161 11.71 -18.58 -0.65
C ARG A 161 12.78 -19.06 0.33
N SER A 162 13.79 -18.25 0.57
CA SER A 162 14.82 -18.49 1.58
C SER A 162 14.51 -17.71 2.87
N ALA A 163 14.71 -18.36 4.02
CA ALA A 163 14.68 -17.67 5.31
C ALA A 163 15.84 -16.67 5.46
N GLN A 164 16.92 -16.87 4.70
CA GLN A 164 18.12 -16.03 4.69
C GLN A 164 18.48 -15.70 3.23
N PRO A 165 17.72 -14.80 2.56
CA PRO A 165 18.02 -14.37 1.20
C PRO A 165 19.28 -13.50 1.16
N ASP A 166 19.87 -13.35 -0.04
CA ASP A 166 20.93 -12.39 -0.28
C ASP A 166 20.42 -10.97 0.08
N GLN A 167 21.18 -10.31 0.95
CA GLN A 167 20.83 -8.97 1.43
C GLN A 167 20.88 -7.92 0.30
N ALA A 168 21.70 -8.13 -0.73
CA ALA A 168 21.73 -7.26 -1.90
C ALA A 168 20.38 -7.30 -2.65
N VAL A 169 19.78 -8.50 -2.80
CA VAL A 169 18.47 -8.66 -3.42
C VAL A 169 17.40 -7.99 -2.57
N VAL A 170 17.41 -8.20 -1.25
CA VAL A 170 16.44 -7.55 -0.34
C VAL A 170 16.52 -6.04 -0.47
N ASN A 171 17.73 -5.47 -0.47
CA ASN A 171 17.95 -4.04 -0.61
C ASN A 171 17.43 -3.50 -1.95
N GLU A 172 17.63 -4.22 -3.06
CA GLU A 172 17.08 -3.86 -4.37
C GLU A 172 15.54 -3.75 -4.33
N TYR A 173 14.86 -4.69 -3.67
CA TYR A 173 13.41 -4.67 -3.53
C TYR A 173 12.92 -3.52 -2.64
N LEU A 174 13.67 -3.18 -1.59
CA LEU A 174 13.38 -2.04 -0.73
C LEU A 174 13.60 -0.70 -1.45
N GLU A 175 14.66 -0.57 -2.26
CA GLU A 175 14.87 0.63 -3.10
C GLU A 175 13.76 0.77 -4.15
N TYR A 176 13.33 -0.34 -4.77
CA TYR A 176 12.17 -0.31 -5.65
C TYR A 176 10.91 0.16 -4.90
N ALA A 177 10.66 -0.33 -3.69
CA ALA A 177 9.52 0.11 -2.87
C ALA A 177 9.57 1.63 -2.61
N LYS A 178 10.73 2.19 -2.27
CA LYS A 178 10.92 3.65 -2.14
C LYS A 178 10.61 4.38 -3.44
N SER A 179 11.11 3.88 -4.57
CA SER A 179 10.93 4.50 -5.89
C SER A 179 9.47 4.61 -6.31
N VAL A 180 8.62 3.67 -5.85
CA VAL A 180 7.17 3.68 -6.09
C VAL A 180 6.38 4.35 -4.97
N GLY A 181 7.07 5.02 -4.03
CA GLY A 181 6.48 5.95 -3.05
C GLY A 181 6.18 5.37 -1.67
N TYR A 182 6.74 4.21 -1.30
CA TYR A 182 6.66 3.74 0.08
C TYR A 182 7.61 4.53 1.00
N ASN A 183 7.12 4.95 2.15
CA ASN A 183 7.95 5.42 3.24
C ASN A 183 8.41 4.21 4.06
N LEU A 184 9.73 4.00 4.19
CA LEU A 184 10.32 2.85 4.88
C LEU A 184 11.01 3.24 6.20
N THR A 185 10.73 4.42 6.76
CA THR A 185 11.34 4.87 8.03
C THR A 185 10.95 4.00 9.22
N ASP A 186 9.81 3.32 9.13
CA ASP A 186 9.24 2.43 10.14
C ASP A 186 9.34 0.94 9.75
N LEU A 187 10.22 0.61 8.77
CA LEU A 187 10.36 -0.77 8.28
C LEU A 187 10.79 -1.70 9.40
N ILE A 188 10.18 -2.87 9.45
CA ILE A 188 10.53 -3.96 10.35
C ILE A 188 11.22 -5.04 9.52
N HIS A 189 12.45 -5.40 9.91
CA HIS A 189 13.11 -6.60 9.41
C HIS A 189 12.72 -7.79 10.27
N THR A 190 12.14 -8.80 9.64
CA THR A 190 11.66 -9.99 10.33
C THR A 190 12.81 -10.95 10.59
N LYS A 191 12.99 -11.33 11.84
CA LYS A 191 13.98 -12.33 12.21
C LYS A 191 13.48 -13.72 11.82
N GLN A 192 14.27 -14.45 11.04
CA GLN A 192 14.08 -15.87 10.75
C GLN A 192 15.17 -16.64 11.52
N THR A 193 14.77 -17.59 12.38
CA THR A 193 15.69 -18.33 13.25
C THR A 193 15.93 -19.78 12.81
N HIS A 194 15.11 -20.26 11.87
CA HIS A 194 15.22 -21.58 11.27
C HIS A 194 15.47 -21.46 9.77
N ASN A 195 16.32 -22.31 9.25
CA ASN A 195 16.61 -22.46 7.83
C ASN A 195 15.59 -23.40 7.17
#